data_2d3b6e00057c5679d765d4861b652ba6
#
_entry.id   2d3b6e00057c5679d765d4861b652ba6
#
_cell.length_a   1.000
_cell.length_b   1.000
_cell.length_c   1.000
_cell.angle_alpha   90.00
_cell.angle_beta   90.00
_cell.angle_gamma   90.00
#
_symmetry.space_group_name_H-M   'P 1'
#
loop_
_entity.id
_entity.type
_entity.pdbx_description
1 polymer ?
#
loop_
_entity_poly.entity_id
_entity_poly.type
_entity_poly.pdbx_seq_one_letter_code
_entity_poly.pdbx_strand_id
1 'polypeptide(L)'
;MHSAKEGHKLGLLKKNPRVCIELDCDILFDSGGEVPCRCGAHSEFSSVIGRGCAEIVSDEREKIRGLERLMSVQTGRSYAIDAQMAATVAVIKVTVKDFTAKAKRHGAKHAPEQSPDA
;
A
#
# COMPACT_ATOMS: atom_id res chain seq x y z
N MET A 1 7.43 -1.72 2.53
CA MET A 1 7.79 -1.50 1.10
C MET A 1 9.28 -1.72 0.92
N HIS A 2 9.72 -2.09 -0.27
CA HIS A 2 11.14 -2.28 -0.55
C HIS A 2 11.53 -1.56 -1.84
N SER A 3 12.81 -1.30 -2.00
CA SER A 3 13.37 -0.65 -3.19
C SER A 3 14.81 -1.09 -3.42
N ALA A 4 15.43 -0.62 -4.50
CA ALA A 4 16.87 -0.73 -4.66
C ALA A 4 17.59 -0.02 -3.50
N LYS A 5 18.82 -0.43 -3.22
CA LYS A 5 19.61 0.12 -2.11
C LYS A 5 19.98 1.59 -2.29
N GLU A 6 19.99 2.05 -3.53
CA GLU A 6 20.30 3.43 -3.88
C GLU A 6 19.26 3.95 -4.86
N GLY A 7 19.06 5.26 -4.88
CA GLY A 7 18.18 5.91 -5.81
C GLY A 7 17.56 7.17 -5.26
N HIS A 8 16.83 7.84 -6.14
CA HIS A 8 16.21 9.14 -5.86
C HIS A 8 15.25 9.08 -4.68
N LYS A 9 14.43 8.02 -4.61
CA LYS A 9 13.48 7.82 -3.52
C LYS A 9 14.16 7.81 -2.15
N LEU A 10 15.23 7.04 -2.00
CA LEU A 10 15.95 6.95 -0.73
C LEU A 10 16.62 8.27 -0.39
N GLY A 11 17.16 8.95 -1.39
CA GLY A 11 17.75 10.29 -1.19
C GLY A 11 16.73 11.30 -0.67
N LEU A 12 15.52 11.28 -1.21
CA LEU A 12 14.44 12.15 -0.74
C LEU A 12 14.01 11.81 0.69
N LEU A 13 13.87 10.53 1.02
CA LEU A 13 13.48 10.08 2.36
C LEU A 13 14.51 10.45 3.42
N LYS A 14 15.79 10.42 3.08
CA LYS A 14 16.86 10.86 3.99
C LYS A 14 16.80 12.35 4.29
N LYS A 15 16.36 13.14 3.33
CA LYS A 15 16.20 14.60 3.49
C LYS A 15 14.91 14.96 4.24
N ASN A 16 13.83 14.25 3.95
CA ASN A 16 12.53 14.49 4.57
C ASN A 16 11.77 13.18 4.70
N PRO A 17 11.64 12.64 5.92
CA PRO A 17 10.98 11.36 6.15
C PRO A 17 9.45 11.42 6.11
N ARG A 18 8.85 12.60 6.02
CA ARG A 18 7.40 12.71 5.95
C ARG A 18 6.89 12.20 4.62
N VAL A 19 5.90 11.32 4.70
CA VAL A 19 5.34 10.66 3.51
C VAL A 19 3.82 10.62 3.56
N CYS A 20 3.25 10.54 2.38
CA CYS A 20 1.86 10.18 2.19
C CYS A 20 1.85 8.86 1.40
N ILE A 21 1.08 7.91 1.86
CA ILE A 21 0.92 6.62 1.19
C ILE A 21 -0.52 6.43 0.76
N GLU A 22 -0.71 5.73 -0.34
CA GLU A 22 -2.01 5.33 -0.82
C GLU A 22 -2.01 3.83 -1.08
N LEU A 23 -3.07 3.17 -0.65
CA LEU A 23 -3.29 1.75 -0.88
C LEU A 23 -4.69 1.56 -1.42
N ASP A 24 -4.78 0.89 -2.56
CA ASP A 24 -6.04 0.53 -3.18
C ASP A 24 -6.22 -0.97 -3.21
N CYS A 25 -7.43 -1.43 -3.03
CA CYS A 25 -7.77 -2.85 -3.16
C CYS A 25 -9.21 -3.00 -3.65
N ASP A 26 -9.56 -4.26 -3.96
CA ASP A 26 -10.91 -4.61 -4.42
C ASP A 26 -11.35 -3.79 -5.63
N ILE A 27 -10.42 -3.51 -6.53
CA ILE A 27 -10.69 -2.70 -7.72
C ILE A 27 -11.47 -3.51 -8.74
N LEU A 28 -12.64 -3.01 -9.11
CA LEU A 28 -13.49 -3.58 -10.15
C LEU A 28 -13.98 -2.44 -11.03
N PHE A 29 -13.67 -2.52 -12.32
CA PHE A 29 -14.15 -1.56 -13.29
C PHE A 29 -15.42 -2.06 -13.97
N ASP A 30 -16.43 -1.22 -14.02
CA ASP A 30 -17.67 -1.47 -14.75
C ASP A 30 -17.86 -0.38 -15.81
N SER A 31 -17.93 -0.79 -17.05
CA SER A 31 -18.11 0.12 -18.20
C SER A 31 -19.53 0.67 -18.34
N GLY A 32 -20.47 0.20 -17.54
CA GLY A 32 -21.86 0.66 -17.61
C GLY A 32 -22.74 -0.09 -18.60
N GLY A 33 -22.30 -1.26 -19.07
CA GLY A 33 -23.06 -2.12 -19.99
C GLY A 33 -22.54 -2.11 -21.41
N GLU A 34 -23.37 -2.59 -22.35
CA GLU A 34 -23.01 -2.70 -23.78
C GLU A 34 -22.75 -1.35 -24.44
N VAL A 35 -23.49 -0.33 -24.00
CA VAL A 35 -23.31 1.04 -24.49
C VAL A 35 -22.75 1.87 -23.33
N PRO A 36 -21.45 2.00 -23.23
CA PRO A 36 -20.84 2.78 -22.15
C PRO A 36 -21.27 4.24 -22.25
N CYS A 37 -21.72 4.79 -21.15
CA CYS A 37 -21.98 6.21 -21.03
C CYS A 37 -21.23 6.75 -19.80
N ARG A 38 -21.06 8.06 -19.78
CA ARG A 38 -20.33 8.69 -18.66
C ARG A 38 -20.97 8.43 -17.30
N CYS A 39 -22.28 8.27 -17.28
CA CYS A 39 -23.00 8.05 -16.02
C CYS A 39 -22.96 6.59 -15.57
N GLY A 40 -22.73 5.65 -16.48
CA GLY A 40 -22.73 4.23 -16.17
C GLY A 40 -21.36 3.64 -15.91
N ALA A 41 -20.32 4.24 -16.45
CA ALA A 41 -18.97 3.77 -16.23
C ALA A 41 -18.48 4.18 -14.85
N HIS A 42 -17.99 3.22 -14.06
CA HIS A 42 -17.49 3.48 -12.72
C HIS A 42 -16.51 2.38 -12.29
N SER A 43 -15.79 2.64 -11.23
CA SER A 43 -14.94 1.65 -10.57
C SER A 43 -15.41 1.43 -9.15
N GLU A 44 -15.45 0.19 -8.74
CA GLU A 44 -15.54 -0.16 -7.33
C GLU A 44 -14.13 -0.21 -6.76
N PHE A 45 -13.98 0.22 -5.53
CA PHE A 45 -12.66 0.23 -4.88
C PHE A 45 -12.77 0.39 -3.38
N SER A 46 -11.68 0.05 -2.71
CA SER A 46 -11.40 0.48 -1.34
C SER A 46 -10.05 1.14 -1.35
N SER A 47 -9.95 2.31 -0.79
CA SER A 47 -8.67 3.02 -0.71
C SER A 47 -8.40 3.58 0.68
N VAL A 48 -7.13 3.68 1.01
CA VAL A 48 -6.65 4.30 2.23
C VAL A 48 -5.55 5.27 1.86
N ILE A 49 -5.64 6.48 2.37
CA ILE A 49 -4.58 7.47 2.25
C ILE A 49 -4.05 7.74 3.64
N GLY A 50 -2.78 7.47 3.86
CA GLY A 50 -2.14 7.65 5.17
C GLY A 50 -1.00 8.63 5.10
N ARG A 51 -0.82 9.39 6.18
CA ARG A 51 0.31 10.28 6.36
C ARG A 51 1.12 9.82 7.54
N GLY A 52 2.42 9.86 7.39
CA GLY A 52 3.31 9.42 8.46
C GLY A 52 4.76 9.68 8.15
N CYS A 53 5.60 8.91 8.80
CA CYS A 53 7.05 9.01 8.65
C CYS A 53 7.61 7.69 8.15
N ALA A 54 8.53 7.79 7.19
CA ALA A 54 9.26 6.67 6.64
C ALA A 54 10.65 6.59 7.26
N GLU A 55 11.11 5.37 7.50
CA GLU A 55 12.50 5.11 7.88
C GLU A 55 13.03 3.96 7.05
N ILE A 56 14.33 4.02 6.77
CA ILE A 56 15.05 2.93 6.12
C ILE A 56 15.47 1.98 7.23
N VAL A 57 14.95 0.76 7.18
CA VAL A 57 15.21 -0.25 8.21
C VAL A 57 16.67 -0.69 8.16
N SER A 58 17.37 -0.55 9.27
CA SER A 58 18.77 -0.97 9.40
C SER A 58 18.94 -2.31 10.11
N ASP A 59 17.99 -2.70 10.96
CA ASP A 59 18.06 -3.98 11.66
C ASP A 59 17.74 -5.13 10.71
N GLU A 60 18.66 -6.09 10.62
CA GLU A 60 18.54 -7.22 9.70
C GLU A 60 17.31 -8.08 9.96
N ARG A 61 17.00 -8.38 11.22
CA ARG A 61 15.84 -9.20 11.57
C ARG A 61 14.52 -8.51 11.20
N GLU A 62 14.44 -7.23 11.48
CA GLU A 62 13.26 -6.44 11.12
C GLU A 62 13.10 -6.35 9.60
N LYS A 63 14.21 -6.18 8.89
CA LYS A 63 14.25 -6.14 7.44
C LYS A 63 13.76 -7.46 6.82
N ILE A 64 14.25 -8.58 7.31
CA ILE A 64 13.84 -9.93 6.86
C ILE A 64 12.34 -10.12 7.12
N ARG A 65 11.88 -9.79 8.30
CA ARG A 65 10.47 -9.92 8.68
C ARG A 65 9.56 -9.09 7.79
N GLY A 66 9.98 -7.85 7.48
CA GLY A 66 9.24 -6.99 6.57
C GLY A 66 9.14 -7.54 5.16
N LEU A 67 10.23 -8.10 4.63
CA LEU A 67 10.25 -8.73 3.32
C LEU A 67 9.40 -9.99 3.26
N GLU A 68 9.48 -10.84 4.26
CA GLU A 68 8.66 -12.05 4.35
C GLU A 68 7.17 -11.70 4.40
N ARG A 69 6.81 -10.69 5.17
CA ARG A 69 5.43 -10.22 5.27
C ARG A 69 4.94 -9.66 3.94
N LEU A 70 5.75 -8.86 3.26
CA LEU A 70 5.43 -8.29 1.96
C LEU A 70 5.16 -9.40 0.93
N MET A 71 6.05 -10.39 0.86
CA MET A 71 5.89 -11.52 -0.05
C MET A 71 4.64 -12.33 0.25
N SER A 72 4.38 -12.59 1.53
CA SER A 72 3.19 -13.32 1.97
C SER A 72 1.90 -12.61 1.55
N VAL A 73 1.83 -11.31 1.72
CA VAL A 73 0.65 -10.51 1.36
C VAL A 73 0.44 -10.48 -0.15
N GLN A 74 1.51 -10.32 -0.92
CA GLN A 74 1.40 -10.19 -2.37
C GLN A 74 1.19 -11.51 -3.09
N THR A 75 1.73 -12.59 -2.59
CA THR A 75 1.70 -13.90 -3.29
C THR A 75 0.76 -14.91 -2.64
N GLY A 76 0.33 -14.68 -1.41
CA GLY A 76 -0.44 -15.65 -0.63
C GLY A 76 0.39 -16.85 -0.15
N ARG A 77 1.71 -16.80 -0.29
CA ARG A 77 2.63 -17.88 0.08
C ARG A 77 3.65 -17.39 1.09
N SER A 78 4.14 -18.29 1.92
CA SER A 78 5.24 -18.00 2.83
C SER A 78 6.57 -18.27 2.15
N TYR A 79 7.50 -17.33 2.31
CA TYR A 79 8.86 -17.45 1.80
C TYR A 79 9.84 -17.25 2.95
N ALA A 80 10.92 -18.01 2.94
CA ALA A 80 12.03 -17.79 3.84
C ALA A 80 13.02 -16.83 3.17
N ILE A 81 13.26 -15.71 3.80
CA ILE A 81 14.22 -14.70 3.33
C ILE A 81 15.46 -14.78 4.20
N ASP A 82 16.61 -14.99 3.59
CA ASP A 82 17.87 -15.00 4.30
C ASP A 82 18.55 -13.62 4.30
N ALA A 83 19.62 -13.50 5.05
CA ALA A 83 20.36 -12.25 5.16
C ALA A 83 20.95 -11.79 3.82
N GLN A 84 21.38 -12.71 3.00
CA GLN A 84 21.96 -12.41 1.69
C GLN A 84 20.92 -11.79 0.76
N MET A 85 19.72 -12.35 0.73
CA MET A 85 18.60 -11.81 -0.04
C MET A 85 18.22 -10.42 0.47
N ALA A 86 18.10 -10.28 1.78
CA ALA A 86 17.76 -9.00 2.41
C ALA A 86 18.80 -7.92 2.12
N ALA A 87 20.06 -8.29 2.01
CA ALA A 87 21.14 -7.35 1.74
C ALA A 87 21.08 -6.70 0.35
N THR A 88 20.32 -7.26 -0.58
CA THR A 88 20.22 -6.74 -1.95
C THR A 88 19.24 -5.59 -2.12
N VAL A 89 18.40 -5.33 -1.13
CA VAL A 89 17.34 -4.32 -1.21
C VAL A 89 17.33 -3.44 0.03
N ALA A 90 16.69 -2.29 -0.09
CA ALA A 90 16.34 -1.45 1.04
C ALA A 90 14.90 -1.72 1.44
N VAL A 91 14.63 -1.79 2.72
CA VAL A 91 13.27 -1.90 3.26
C VAL A 91 12.89 -0.59 3.92
N ILE A 92 11.74 -0.08 3.55
CA ILE A 92 11.22 1.18 4.06
C ILE A 92 10.02 0.88 4.94
N LYS A 93 10.10 1.30 6.18
CA LYS A 93 9.02 1.19 7.16
C LYS A 93 8.33 2.53 7.27
N VAL A 94 7.03 2.54 7.11
CA VAL A 94 6.22 3.74 7.28
C VAL A 94 5.37 3.59 8.53
N THR A 95 5.54 4.52 9.46
CA THR A 95 4.68 4.62 10.63
C THR A 95 3.59 5.64 10.31
N VAL A 96 2.37 5.15 10.18
CA VAL A 96 1.22 5.98 9.82
C VAL A 96 0.69 6.67 11.08
N LYS A 97 0.57 7.99 11.03
CA LYS A 97 0.06 8.80 12.14
C LYS A 97 -1.42 9.07 12.02
N ASP A 98 -1.89 9.33 10.82
CA ASP A 98 -3.30 9.52 10.53
C ASP A 98 -3.63 8.95 9.16
N PHE A 99 -4.88 8.58 8.95
CA PHE A 99 -5.31 8.07 7.67
C PHE A 99 -6.80 8.34 7.43
N THR A 100 -7.18 8.31 6.15
CA THR A 100 -8.57 8.32 5.71
C THR A 100 -8.81 7.10 4.84
N ALA A 101 -10.02 6.57 4.91
CA ALA A 101 -10.42 5.43 4.11
C ALA A 101 -11.68 5.75 3.34
N LYS A 102 -11.79 5.21 2.14
CA LYS A 102 -12.96 5.36 1.29
C LYS A 102 -13.22 4.04 0.57
N ALA A 103 -14.49 3.69 0.48
CA ALA A 103 -14.91 2.54 -0.30
C ALA A 103 -16.10 2.93 -1.18
N LYS A 104 -16.11 2.43 -2.42
CA LYS A 104 -17.21 2.57 -3.34
C LYS A 104 -17.62 1.21 -3.85
N ARG A 105 -18.90 0.87 -3.71
CA ARG A 105 -19.48 -0.37 -4.17
C ARG A 105 -20.72 -0.08 -4.99
N HIS A 106 -20.79 -0.70 -6.18
CA HIS A 106 -21.97 -0.60 -7.04
C HIS A 106 -23.09 -1.47 -6.47
N GLY A 107 -24.31 -0.93 -6.44
CA GLY A 107 -25.46 -1.65 -5.91
C GLY A 107 -25.55 -1.72 -4.38
N ALA A 108 -24.52 -1.30 -3.67
CA ALA A 108 -24.51 -1.23 -2.21
C ALA A 108 -24.98 0.15 -1.74
N LYS A 109 -26.23 0.48 -2.06
CA LYS A 109 -26.81 1.81 -1.81
C LYS A 109 -26.80 2.26 -0.34
N HIS A 110 -26.60 1.32 0.56
CA HIS A 110 -26.69 1.56 2.00
C HIS A 110 -25.46 1.12 2.75
N ALA A 111 -24.40 0.72 2.05
CA ALA A 111 -23.16 0.41 2.73
C ALA A 111 -22.62 1.68 3.38
N PRO A 112 -22.46 1.73 4.70
CA PRO A 112 -21.92 2.91 5.35
C PRO A 112 -20.49 3.12 4.90
N GLU A 113 -20.15 4.36 4.65
CA GLU A 113 -18.76 4.73 4.41
C GLU A 113 -17.96 4.44 5.68
N GLN A 114 -16.92 3.64 5.55
CA GLN A 114 -16.12 3.29 6.72
C GLN A 114 -15.21 4.45 7.10
N SER A 115 -15.43 4.95 8.28
CA SER A 115 -14.55 5.94 8.90
C SER A 115 -13.34 5.23 9.52
N PRO A 116 -12.15 5.88 9.53
CA PRO A 116 -10.99 5.35 10.24
C PRO A 116 -11.22 5.09 11.73
N ASP A 117 -12.19 5.78 12.31
CA ASP A 117 -12.50 5.68 13.73
C ASP A 117 -13.57 4.62 14.03
N ALA A 118 -14.10 4.00 13.02
CA ALA A 118 -15.14 2.97 13.18
C ALA A 118 -14.52 1.59 13.40
#